data_f8059857a23448dd42fe0ca0e947c89f
#
_entry.id   f8059857a23448dd42fe0ca0e947c89f
#
_cell.length_a   1.000
_cell.length_b   1.000
_cell.length_c   1.000
_cell.angle_alpha   90.00
_cell.angle_beta   90.00
_cell.angle_gamma   90.00
#
_symmetry.space_group_name_H-M   'P 1'
#
loop_
_entity.id
_entity.type
_entity.pdbx_description
1 polymer ?
#
loop_
_entity_poly.entity_id
_entity_poly.type
_entity_poly.pdbx_seq_one_letter_code
_entity_poly.pdbx_strand_id
1 'polypeptide(L)'
;LPLTGAVIGSESSFKPLMAAEPEFPAPQLGNNQPKRIAAILTEYRPGSHADVIIGKYLEGFNQDQMAPYPESKIVSMFTEQVPENDMSRPLAKKYNIPIFRTVADALTMGGDGLAVDAVLLIGEHGVYPMNDKEQKQYPRFEMFLKITDVFRQYKKSVPVFNDKHLSYSWRQAKRMVEISKELKFPMLAGSTIPVSWRIPAIDTPFGKAQKYAVGISYSGLDIYGFHLLDGLQAVVERRKGGETGVKSVQCFEGDECWNFLEQNEWVKRLFDQAISHSETREVGNMKELVKKPSVFIVDYNDGLKAAAFLLTGLVQDFTYAVDVEGEQKPFSTLMKLQGKPHYHFGCLVKNIEIMFISGKAPYPVERTMLSSGILDFALESRILGYKKIETTELARVRYQCAPESYFFSKGWDSNGKRLD
;
A
#
# COMPACT_ATOMS: atom_id res chain seq x y z
N LEU A 1 48.32 -39.77 39.42
CA LEU A 1 47.91 -38.38 39.71
C LEU A 1 47.53 -37.71 38.36
N PRO A 2 46.30 -37.35 38.13
CA PRO A 2 45.94 -36.61 36.91
C PRO A 2 45.94 -35.10 37.17
N LEU A 3 46.50 -34.35 36.20
CA LEU A 3 46.49 -32.89 36.12
C LEU A 3 45.21 -32.45 35.52
N THR A 4 44.41 -31.71 36.26
CA THR A 4 43.20 -30.97 35.76
C THR A 4 43.63 -29.64 35.19
N GLY A 5 43.43 -29.44 33.86
CA GLY A 5 43.59 -28.16 33.19
C GLY A 5 42.25 -27.44 33.18
N ALA A 6 42.16 -26.29 33.84
CA ALA A 6 41.02 -25.39 33.78
C ALA A 6 41.07 -24.57 32.48
N VAL A 7 40.03 -24.68 31.67
CA VAL A 7 39.80 -23.81 30.52
C VAL A 7 39.01 -22.58 31.00
N ILE A 8 39.67 -21.42 30.99
CA ILE A 8 39.02 -20.13 31.25
C ILE A 8 38.37 -19.69 29.96
N GLY A 9 37.07 -19.89 29.84
CA GLY A 9 36.27 -19.28 28.77
C GLY A 9 35.96 -17.83 29.10
N SER A 10 36.50 -16.90 28.34
CA SER A 10 36.11 -15.50 28.39
C SER A 10 34.80 -15.32 27.62
N GLU A 11 33.68 -15.25 28.32
CA GLU A 11 32.44 -14.76 27.78
C GLU A 11 32.56 -13.24 27.55
N SER A 12 32.75 -12.85 26.31
CA SER A 12 32.57 -11.42 25.90
C SER A 12 31.08 -11.14 25.87
N SER A 13 30.55 -10.54 26.95
CA SER A 13 29.21 -10.00 26.97
C SER A 13 29.12 -8.81 26.04
N PHE A 14 28.63 -9.04 24.83
CA PHE A 14 28.11 -7.97 23.99
C PHE A 14 26.88 -7.37 24.68
N LYS A 15 27.05 -6.24 25.38
CA LYS A 15 25.93 -5.38 25.76
C LYS A 15 25.41 -4.77 24.46
N PRO A 16 24.11 -4.95 24.11
CA PRO A 16 23.54 -4.22 23.01
C PRO A 16 23.65 -2.73 23.32
N LEU A 17 24.16 -1.94 22.37
CA LEU A 17 24.15 -0.50 22.44
C LEU A 17 22.68 -0.08 22.59
N MET A 18 22.28 0.37 23.77
CA MET A 18 20.96 0.95 23.99
C MET A 18 20.90 2.16 23.08
N ALA A 19 20.07 2.09 22.03
CA ALA A 19 19.77 3.24 21.20
C ALA A 19 19.28 4.36 22.12
N ALA A 20 19.87 5.54 21.99
CA ALA A 20 19.41 6.72 22.72
C ALA A 20 17.90 6.87 22.53
N GLU A 21 17.15 7.13 23.62
CA GLU A 21 15.72 7.36 23.52
C GLU A 21 15.47 8.48 22.50
N PRO A 22 14.61 8.26 21.49
CA PRO A 22 14.40 9.25 20.48
C PRO A 22 13.80 10.52 21.10
N GLU A 23 14.29 11.68 20.67
CA GLU A 23 13.89 13.02 21.14
C GLU A 23 12.41 13.38 20.89
N PHE A 24 11.65 12.50 20.20
CA PHE A 24 10.28 12.75 19.80
C PHE A 24 9.29 12.06 20.74
N PRO A 25 8.42 12.81 21.42
CA PRO A 25 7.31 12.21 22.17
C PRO A 25 6.33 11.56 21.19
N ALA A 26 5.70 10.46 21.62
CA ALA A 26 4.61 9.86 20.86
C ALA A 26 3.46 10.87 20.67
N PRO A 27 2.70 10.81 19.55
CA PRO A 27 1.55 11.67 19.36
C PRO A 27 0.57 11.56 20.52
N GLN A 28 0.19 12.70 21.10
CA GLN A 28 -0.79 12.71 22.18
C GLN A 28 -2.19 12.51 21.62
N LEU A 29 -2.81 11.41 21.99
CA LEU A 29 -4.19 11.07 21.68
C LEU A 29 -5.06 11.57 22.85
N GLY A 30 -5.80 12.62 22.64
CA GLY A 30 -6.73 13.11 23.64
C GLY A 30 -7.50 14.33 23.16
N ASN A 31 -8.73 14.13 22.92
CA ASN A 31 -9.93 14.97 23.03
C ASN A 31 -10.99 14.50 22.03
N ASN A 32 -12.25 14.52 22.42
CA ASN A 32 -13.45 14.23 21.58
C ASN A 32 -13.67 15.24 20.43
N GLN A 33 -12.63 16.00 20.04
CA GLN A 33 -12.70 16.93 18.92
C GLN A 33 -12.26 16.24 17.62
N PRO A 34 -12.90 16.56 16.49
CA PRO A 34 -12.48 16.07 15.18
C PRO A 34 -10.99 16.33 14.94
N LYS A 35 -10.26 15.31 14.45
CA LYS A 35 -8.84 15.48 14.10
C LYS A 35 -8.71 16.45 12.93
N ARG A 36 -7.77 17.36 13.04
CA ARG A 36 -7.48 18.41 12.05
C ARG A 36 -6.45 17.89 11.06
N ILE A 37 -6.82 17.80 9.79
CA ILE A 37 -6.00 17.19 8.74
C ILE A 37 -5.45 18.27 7.80
N ALA A 38 -4.12 18.22 7.53
CA ALA A 38 -3.54 18.88 6.38
C ALA A 38 -3.55 17.94 5.16
N ALA A 39 -4.09 18.40 4.02
CA ALA A 39 -4.05 17.68 2.75
C ALA A 39 -2.91 18.23 1.88
N ILE A 40 -1.92 17.37 1.57
CA ILE A 40 -0.74 17.70 0.76
C ILE A 40 -0.87 16.94 -0.56
N LEU A 41 -1.12 17.67 -1.65
CA LEU A 41 -1.56 17.12 -2.92
C LEU A 41 -0.61 17.51 -4.06
N THR A 42 -0.41 16.60 -5.01
CA THR A 42 0.19 16.95 -6.31
C THR A 42 -0.82 17.67 -7.20
N GLU A 43 -2.02 17.12 -7.34
CA GLU A 43 -3.08 17.61 -8.23
C GLU A 43 -4.46 17.21 -7.69
N TYR A 44 -5.47 18.06 -7.86
CA TYR A 44 -6.84 17.76 -7.49
C TYR A 44 -7.79 18.06 -8.67
N ARG A 45 -8.15 17.03 -9.42
CA ARG A 45 -9.08 17.11 -10.55
C ARG A 45 -10.12 15.99 -10.50
N PRO A 46 -11.21 16.05 -11.29
CA PRO A 46 -12.25 15.02 -11.30
C PRO A 46 -11.66 13.61 -11.54
N GLY A 47 -12.04 12.68 -10.68
CA GLY A 47 -11.58 11.29 -10.73
C GLY A 47 -10.11 11.06 -10.32
N SER A 48 -9.41 12.08 -9.82
CA SER A 48 -8.08 11.90 -9.22
C SER A 48 -8.16 11.26 -7.84
N HIS A 49 -7.03 10.74 -7.33
CA HIS A 49 -6.97 10.20 -5.96
C HIS A 49 -7.31 11.27 -4.90
N ALA A 50 -6.96 12.53 -5.13
CA ALA A 50 -7.40 13.62 -4.28
C ALA A 50 -8.94 13.74 -4.27
N ASP A 51 -9.61 13.62 -5.43
CA ASP A 51 -11.07 13.67 -5.51
C ASP A 51 -11.74 12.54 -4.73
N VAL A 52 -11.30 11.31 -4.93
CA VAL A 52 -11.94 10.14 -4.31
C VAL A 52 -11.53 9.90 -2.85
N ILE A 53 -10.49 10.57 -2.34
CA ILE A 53 -10.09 10.53 -0.93
C ILE A 53 -10.59 11.79 -0.19
N ILE A 54 -10.17 12.99 -0.63
CA ILE A 54 -10.58 14.25 0.02
C ILE A 54 -12.08 14.47 -0.12
N GLY A 55 -12.68 14.11 -1.27
CA GLY A 55 -14.13 14.17 -1.48
C GLY A 55 -14.92 13.40 -0.42
N LYS A 56 -14.39 12.29 0.13
CA LYS A 56 -15.04 11.56 1.24
C LYS A 56 -15.10 12.40 2.52
N TYR A 57 -14.05 13.18 2.81
CA TYR A 57 -14.04 14.09 3.96
C TYR A 57 -14.94 15.31 3.77
N LEU A 58 -15.07 15.81 2.54
CA LEU A 58 -15.82 17.02 2.24
C LEU A 58 -17.31 16.75 1.98
N GLU A 59 -17.63 15.63 1.36
CA GLU A 59 -18.97 15.35 0.82
C GLU A 59 -19.58 14.03 1.34
N GLY A 60 -18.97 13.42 2.38
CA GLY A 60 -19.40 12.16 2.95
C GLY A 60 -18.86 10.94 2.20
N PHE A 61 -18.99 9.75 2.78
CA PHE A 61 -18.43 8.52 2.20
C PHE A 61 -18.98 8.20 0.80
N ASN A 62 -20.19 8.65 0.48
CA ASN A 62 -20.81 8.48 -0.84
C ASN A 62 -20.57 9.67 -1.79
N GLN A 63 -19.94 10.74 -1.33
CA GLN A 63 -19.77 12.00 -2.06
C GLN A 63 -21.11 12.57 -2.59
N ASP A 64 -22.15 12.47 -1.77
CA ASP A 64 -23.52 12.92 -2.05
C ASP A 64 -23.98 14.02 -1.07
N GLN A 65 -23.06 14.52 -0.24
CA GLN A 65 -23.30 15.51 0.82
C GLN A 65 -24.24 15.03 1.92
N MET A 66 -24.38 13.69 2.07
CA MET A 66 -25.17 13.06 3.13
C MET A 66 -24.27 12.24 4.09
N ALA A 67 -24.74 12.08 5.30
CA ALA A 67 -24.09 11.19 6.27
C ALA A 67 -24.08 9.72 5.79
N PRO A 68 -23.06 8.92 6.19
CA PRO A 68 -22.04 9.26 7.17
C PRO A 68 -20.85 10.02 6.57
N TYR A 69 -20.21 10.84 7.41
CA TYR A 69 -18.95 11.49 7.14
C TYR A 69 -17.81 10.86 7.94
N PRO A 70 -16.54 10.96 7.50
CA PRO A 70 -15.39 10.76 8.38
C PRO A 70 -15.45 11.67 9.61
N GLU A 71 -14.91 11.23 10.74
CA GLU A 71 -14.90 12.00 11.98
C GLU A 71 -13.88 13.16 11.93
N SER A 72 -12.77 12.96 11.21
CA SER A 72 -11.74 13.97 11.03
C SER A 72 -12.12 15.01 9.98
N LYS A 73 -11.46 16.18 9.97
CA LYS A 73 -11.77 17.30 9.07
C LYS A 73 -10.53 17.83 8.37
N ILE A 74 -10.65 18.09 7.07
CA ILE A 74 -9.63 18.82 6.32
C ILE A 74 -9.68 20.29 6.77
N VAL A 75 -8.57 20.80 7.32
CA VAL A 75 -8.48 22.18 7.83
C VAL A 75 -7.47 23.03 7.05
N SER A 76 -6.61 22.41 6.26
CA SER A 76 -5.64 23.09 5.40
C SER A 76 -5.32 22.26 4.17
N MET A 77 -4.87 22.92 3.10
CA MET A 77 -4.53 22.28 1.84
C MET A 77 -3.29 22.91 1.23
N PHE A 78 -2.44 22.09 0.63
CA PHE A 78 -1.40 22.44 -0.32
C PHE A 78 -1.64 21.66 -1.61
N THR A 79 -1.61 22.32 -2.77
CA THR A 79 -1.72 21.68 -4.07
C THR A 79 -0.60 22.18 -4.97
N GLU A 80 0.26 21.27 -5.44
CA GLU A 80 1.46 21.63 -6.19
C GLU A 80 1.16 22.07 -7.63
N GLN A 81 0.29 21.31 -8.33
CA GLN A 81 -0.11 21.60 -9.71
C GLN A 81 -1.59 21.92 -9.78
N VAL A 82 -1.93 22.90 -10.63
CA VAL A 82 -3.29 23.44 -10.79
C VAL A 82 -3.66 23.35 -12.25
N PRO A 83 -4.20 22.21 -12.71
CA PRO A 83 -4.65 22.04 -14.08
C PRO A 83 -5.89 22.89 -14.35
N GLU A 84 -6.27 23.02 -15.63
CA GLU A 84 -7.45 23.79 -16.05
C GLU A 84 -8.74 23.31 -15.36
N ASN A 85 -8.87 22.02 -15.12
CA ASN A 85 -9.99 21.40 -14.42
C ASN A 85 -9.75 21.19 -12.91
N ASP A 86 -8.94 22.05 -12.27
CA ASP A 86 -8.65 22.00 -10.83
C ASP A 86 -9.90 22.09 -9.98
N MET A 87 -10.04 21.20 -9.03
CA MET A 87 -11.11 21.18 -8.04
C MET A 87 -10.69 21.73 -6.68
N SER A 88 -9.38 21.86 -6.43
CA SER A 88 -8.89 22.26 -5.09
C SER A 88 -9.39 23.66 -4.69
N ARG A 89 -9.33 24.64 -5.60
CA ARG A 89 -9.73 26.04 -5.35
C ARG A 89 -11.24 26.20 -5.14
N PRO A 90 -12.11 25.70 -6.03
CA PRO A 90 -13.57 25.78 -5.82
C PRO A 90 -14.03 25.05 -4.56
N LEU A 91 -13.50 23.85 -4.27
CA LEU A 91 -13.87 23.09 -3.06
C LEU A 91 -13.34 23.76 -1.78
N ALA A 92 -12.11 24.25 -1.78
CA ALA A 92 -11.56 24.99 -0.66
C ALA A 92 -12.40 26.23 -0.34
N LYS A 93 -12.85 26.97 -1.34
CA LYS A 93 -13.79 28.11 -1.18
C LYS A 93 -15.13 27.65 -0.62
N LYS A 94 -15.73 26.57 -1.19
CA LYS A 94 -17.03 26.02 -0.77
C LYS A 94 -17.02 25.60 0.71
N TYR A 95 -15.94 24.97 1.16
CA TYR A 95 -15.82 24.41 2.52
C TYR A 95 -14.99 25.27 3.48
N ASN A 96 -14.63 26.50 3.06
CA ASN A 96 -13.84 27.44 3.87
C ASN A 96 -12.50 26.85 4.37
N ILE A 97 -11.76 26.19 3.47
CA ILE A 97 -10.46 25.58 3.75
C ILE A 97 -9.36 26.48 3.17
N PRO A 98 -8.40 26.98 3.95
CA PRO A 98 -7.28 27.74 3.44
C PRO A 98 -6.34 26.86 2.59
N ILE A 99 -5.92 27.37 1.43
CA ILE A 99 -4.88 26.80 0.59
C ILE A 99 -3.58 27.60 0.83
N PHE A 100 -2.53 26.88 1.16
CA PHE A 100 -1.23 27.46 1.44
C PHE A 100 -0.26 27.27 0.25
N ARG A 101 0.76 28.13 0.19
CA ARG A 101 1.77 28.10 -0.88
C ARG A 101 2.88 27.10 -0.63
N THR A 102 3.08 26.68 0.62
CA THR A 102 4.10 25.70 1.00
C THR A 102 3.50 24.58 1.85
N VAL A 103 4.16 23.43 1.85
CA VAL A 103 3.81 22.33 2.75
C VAL A 103 3.93 22.76 4.22
N ALA A 104 4.98 23.51 4.55
CA ALA A 104 5.18 24.01 5.92
C ALA A 104 4.02 24.89 6.38
N ASP A 105 3.60 25.87 5.58
CA ASP A 105 2.47 26.73 5.92
C ASP A 105 1.17 25.94 6.06
N ALA A 106 0.96 24.90 5.24
CA ALA A 106 -0.22 24.04 5.36
C ALA A 106 -0.24 23.27 6.70
N LEU A 107 0.91 22.80 7.19
CA LEU A 107 1.00 22.09 8.45
C LEU A 107 0.93 23.01 9.67
N THR A 108 1.43 24.24 9.56
CA THR A 108 1.42 25.24 10.62
C THR A 108 0.18 26.16 10.58
N MET A 109 -0.62 26.07 9.49
CA MET A 109 -1.70 27.02 9.20
C MET A 109 -1.22 28.49 9.18
N GLY A 110 0.03 28.69 8.72
CA GLY A 110 0.68 29.99 8.66
C GLY A 110 1.19 30.52 10.00
N GLY A 111 1.17 29.73 11.07
CA GLY A 111 1.63 30.09 12.42
C GLY A 111 3.02 29.51 12.78
N ASP A 112 3.41 29.71 14.05
CA ASP A 112 4.73 29.36 14.59
C ASP A 112 4.77 27.98 15.27
N GLY A 113 3.96 27.00 14.79
CA GLY A 113 3.92 25.66 15.35
C GLY A 113 3.12 24.69 14.51
N LEU A 114 3.32 23.39 14.73
CA LEU A 114 2.50 22.35 14.10
C LEU A 114 1.04 22.48 14.58
N ALA A 115 0.14 22.81 13.65
CA ALA A 115 -1.25 23.19 13.94
C ALA A 115 -2.29 22.14 13.48
N VAL A 116 -1.84 20.97 13.04
CA VAL A 116 -2.70 19.87 12.57
C VAL A 116 -2.44 18.60 13.37
N ASP A 117 -3.39 17.67 13.36
CA ASP A 117 -3.36 16.42 14.11
C ASP A 117 -3.03 15.22 13.22
N ALA A 118 -3.08 15.38 11.89
CA ALA A 118 -2.78 14.34 10.91
C ALA A 118 -2.45 14.93 9.53
N VAL A 119 -1.81 14.15 8.67
CA VAL A 119 -1.46 14.54 7.30
C VAL A 119 -1.94 13.49 6.30
N LEU A 120 -2.63 13.93 5.24
CA LEU A 120 -2.89 13.17 4.03
C LEU A 120 -1.90 13.61 2.95
N LEU A 121 -0.97 12.73 2.57
CA LEU A 121 -0.07 12.92 1.43
C LEU A 121 -0.62 12.15 0.23
N ILE A 122 -1.16 12.85 -0.76
CA ILE A 122 -1.71 12.28 -1.98
C ILE A 122 -0.86 12.75 -3.17
N GLY A 123 0.26 12.07 -3.36
CA GLY A 123 1.25 12.33 -4.40
C GLY A 123 0.98 11.55 -5.68
N GLU A 124 -0.23 11.64 -6.21
CA GLU A 124 -0.68 10.93 -7.41
C GLU A 124 -1.32 11.89 -8.40
N HIS A 125 -1.15 11.59 -9.69
CA HIS A 125 -1.53 12.46 -10.79
C HIS A 125 -0.64 13.71 -10.95
N GLY A 126 -0.77 14.40 -12.07
CA GLY A 126 0.04 15.54 -12.46
C GLY A 126 1.04 15.22 -13.57
N VAL A 127 1.75 16.24 -14.02
CA VAL A 127 2.75 16.16 -15.08
C VAL A 127 4.14 15.96 -14.44
N TYR A 128 4.64 14.74 -14.52
CA TYR A 128 5.95 14.35 -13.98
C TYR A 128 6.70 13.48 -14.99
N PRO A 129 8.03 13.47 -14.98
CA PRO A 129 8.83 12.66 -15.89
C PRO A 129 8.65 11.16 -15.63
N MET A 130 9.01 10.36 -16.64
CA MET A 130 9.17 8.92 -16.53
C MET A 130 10.66 8.60 -16.37
N ASN A 131 10.99 7.56 -15.62
CA ASN A 131 12.33 7.01 -15.59
C ASN A 131 12.52 5.89 -16.64
N ASP A 132 13.73 5.32 -16.72
CA ASP A 132 14.06 4.25 -17.67
C ASP A 132 13.26 2.95 -17.45
N LYS A 133 12.70 2.76 -16.26
CA LYS A 133 11.81 1.65 -15.92
C LYS A 133 10.35 1.90 -16.30
N GLU A 134 10.06 3.03 -16.95
CA GLU A 134 8.70 3.52 -17.28
C GLU A 134 7.83 3.79 -16.02
N GLN A 135 8.46 4.15 -14.91
CA GLN A 135 7.78 4.57 -13.69
C GLN A 135 7.61 6.08 -13.69
N LYS A 136 6.41 6.55 -13.32
CA LYS A 136 6.16 7.98 -13.13
C LYS A 136 6.82 8.48 -11.85
N GLN A 137 7.69 9.48 -11.98
CA GLN A 137 8.46 10.02 -10.86
C GLN A 137 7.64 11.03 -10.05
N TYR A 138 6.56 10.55 -9.43
CA TYR A 138 5.77 11.37 -8.52
C TYR A 138 6.59 11.81 -7.30
N PRO A 139 6.51 13.09 -6.84
CA PRO A 139 7.36 13.65 -5.80
C PRO A 139 6.91 13.29 -4.37
N ARG A 140 6.50 12.02 -4.16
CA ARG A 140 6.01 11.55 -2.84
C ARG A 140 7.07 11.66 -1.77
N PHE A 141 8.30 11.24 -2.10
CA PHE A 141 9.42 11.30 -1.18
C PHE A 141 9.80 12.73 -0.82
N GLU A 142 9.89 13.61 -1.82
CA GLU A 142 10.22 15.01 -1.65
C GLU A 142 9.16 15.76 -0.81
N MET A 143 7.88 15.49 -1.06
CA MET A 143 6.78 16.03 -0.25
C MET A 143 6.81 15.48 1.18
N PHE A 144 7.07 14.18 1.34
CA PHE A 144 7.23 13.56 2.66
C PHE A 144 8.40 14.18 3.44
N LEU A 145 9.53 14.47 2.81
CA LEU A 145 10.63 15.16 3.47
C LEU A 145 10.21 16.55 3.96
N LYS A 146 9.51 17.34 3.13
CA LYS A 146 8.99 18.64 3.54
C LYS A 146 8.06 18.54 4.77
N ILE A 147 7.23 17.49 4.86
CA ILE A 147 6.37 17.22 6.02
C ILE A 147 7.23 16.92 7.26
N THR A 148 8.20 16.01 7.12
CA THR A 148 9.02 15.57 8.26
C THR A 148 10.04 16.63 8.71
N ASP A 149 10.42 17.54 7.84
CA ASP A 149 11.23 18.71 8.24
C ASP A 149 10.46 19.64 9.16
N VAL A 150 9.16 19.85 8.94
CA VAL A 150 8.28 20.57 9.87
C VAL A 150 8.22 19.83 11.21
N PHE A 151 8.10 18.50 11.20
CA PHE A 151 8.10 17.69 12.42
C PHE A 151 9.41 17.86 13.21
N ARG A 152 10.55 17.85 12.54
CA ARG A 152 11.87 18.08 13.17
C ARG A 152 11.99 19.50 13.73
N GLN A 153 11.58 20.50 12.96
CA GLN A 153 11.62 21.91 13.36
C GLN A 153 10.87 22.16 14.68
N TYR A 154 9.66 21.59 14.79
CA TYR A 154 8.80 21.81 15.96
C TYR A 154 8.88 20.70 17.01
N LYS A 155 9.76 19.70 16.83
CA LYS A 155 9.91 18.56 17.73
C LYS A 155 8.57 17.89 18.09
N LYS A 156 7.67 17.82 17.11
CA LYS A 156 6.34 17.25 17.23
C LYS A 156 5.95 16.57 15.93
N SER A 157 5.43 15.36 16.01
CA SER A 157 4.97 14.60 14.85
C SER A 157 3.50 14.21 14.99
N VAL A 158 2.85 13.91 13.87
CA VAL A 158 1.46 13.46 13.81
C VAL A 158 1.35 12.31 12.79
N PRO A 159 0.28 11.48 12.86
CA PRO A 159 0.05 10.41 11.89
C PRO A 159 0.07 10.91 10.45
N VAL A 160 0.69 10.11 9.55
CA VAL A 160 0.77 10.41 8.11
C VAL A 160 0.22 9.24 7.30
N PHE A 161 -0.74 9.53 6.43
CA PHE A 161 -1.13 8.63 5.36
C PHE A 161 -0.45 9.05 4.06
N ASN A 162 0.16 8.07 3.35
CA ASN A 162 0.70 8.25 2.01
C ASN A 162 -0.07 7.38 1.01
N ASP A 163 -0.66 8.00 0.00
CA ASP A 163 -1.44 7.30 -1.01
C ASP A 163 -0.58 6.41 -1.92
N LYS A 164 -1.06 5.19 -2.19
CA LYS A 164 -0.43 4.14 -3.00
C LYS A 164 0.97 3.73 -2.53
N HIS A 165 1.87 3.38 -3.49
CA HIS A 165 3.24 3.04 -3.16
C HIS A 165 3.99 4.25 -2.58
N LEU A 166 4.94 3.95 -1.71
CA LEU A 166 5.67 5.00 -1.00
C LEU A 166 6.53 5.84 -1.95
N SER A 167 7.18 5.19 -2.90
CA SER A 167 7.96 5.83 -3.95
C SER A 167 8.18 4.87 -5.12
N TYR A 168 8.54 5.39 -6.29
CA TYR A 168 9.06 4.64 -7.43
C TYR A 168 10.45 4.02 -7.17
N SER A 169 11.12 4.38 -6.08
CA SER A 169 12.43 3.87 -5.69
C SER A 169 12.36 3.14 -4.35
N TRP A 170 12.87 1.91 -4.30
CA TRP A 170 13.03 1.14 -3.06
C TRP A 170 13.77 1.91 -1.97
N ARG A 171 14.89 2.60 -2.33
CA ARG A 171 15.67 3.37 -1.36
C ARG A 171 14.86 4.47 -0.69
N GLN A 172 14.08 5.19 -1.49
CA GLN A 172 13.19 6.24 -0.98
C GLN A 172 12.07 5.65 -0.12
N ALA A 173 11.39 4.58 -0.59
CA ALA A 173 10.34 3.91 0.17
C ALA A 173 10.84 3.42 1.53
N LYS A 174 12.00 2.77 1.57
CA LYS A 174 12.66 2.34 2.82
C LYS A 174 12.96 3.54 3.73
N ARG A 175 13.52 4.63 3.17
CA ARG A 175 13.87 5.82 3.95
C ARG A 175 12.63 6.51 4.57
N MET A 176 11.51 6.52 3.88
CA MET A 176 10.24 7.04 4.44
C MET A 176 9.81 6.26 5.70
N VAL A 177 9.86 4.93 5.66
CA VAL A 177 9.52 4.09 6.81
C VAL A 177 10.54 4.26 7.94
N GLU A 178 11.83 4.36 7.64
CA GLU A 178 12.86 4.64 8.66
C GLU A 178 12.60 5.98 9.36
N ILE A 179 12.32 7.05 8.61
CA ILE A 179 12.02 8.37 9.17
C ILE A 179 10.75 8.31 10.03
N SER A 180 9.71 7.58 9.64
CA SER A 180 8.51 7.45 10.48
C SER A 180 8.81 6.81 11.83
N LYS A 181 9.73 5.83 11.87
CA LYS A 181 10.20 5.18 13.10
C LYS A 181 11.11 6.10 13.92
N GLU A 182 12.03 6.83 13.28
CA GLU A 182 12.91 7.81 13.93
C GLU A 182 12.09 8.92 14.64
N LEU A 183 11.06 9.44 13.94
CA LEU A 183 10.22 10.51 14.45
C LEU A 183 8.97 10.00 15.21
N LYS A 184 8.86 8.68 15.42
CA LYS A 184 7.82 7.99 16.20
C LYS A 184 6.38 8.35 15.84
N PHE A 185 6.06 8.51 14.56
CA PHE A 185 4.68 8.73 14.15
C PHE A 185 4.10 7.51 13.43
N PRO A 186 2.81 7.22 13.62
CA PRO A 186 2.10 6.20 12.86
C PRO A 186 2.08 6.56 11.38
N MET A 187 2.47 5.62 10.53
CA MET A 187 2.42 5.77 9.09
C MET A 187 1.58 4.66 8.48
N LEU A 188 0.66 5.05 7.63
CA LEU A 188 -0.15 4.15 6.81
C LEU A 188 0.07 4.49 5.35
N ALA A 189 0.15 3.48 4.50
CA ALA A 189 0.25 3.66 3.05
C ALA A 189 -0.39 2.46 2.34
N GLY A 190 -0.57 2.58 1.04
CA GLY A 190 -0.94 1.45 0.20
C GLY A 190 -2.17 1.66 -0.67
N SER A 191 -2.52 0.57 -1.32
CA SER A 191 -3.65 0.47 -2.24
C SER A 191 -4.99 0.38 -1.52
N THR A 192 -6.05 0.78 -2.21
CA THR A 192 -7.42 0.47 -1.79
C THR A 192 -7.75 -1.02 -1.91
N ILE A 193 -7.04 -1.77 -2.77
CA ILE A 193 -7.37 -3.16 -3.10
C ILE A 193 -7.36 -4.08 -1.89
N PRO A 194 -6.33 -4.11 -1.03
CA PRO A 194 -6.31 -4.98 0.14
C PRO A 194 -7.42 -4.72 1.14
N VAL A 195 -7.91 -3.50 1.21
CA VAL A 195 -8.92 -3.07 2.19
C VAL A 195 -10.35 -3.01 1.62
N SER A 196 -10.50 -3.25 0.31
CA SER A 196 -11.78 -3.29 -0.37
C SER A 196 -12.57 -4.58 -0.05
N TRP A 197 -13.77 -4.68 -0.61
CA TRP A 197 -14.63 -5.86 -0.49
C TRP A 197 -13.99 -7.10 -1.08
N ARG A 198 -14.17 -8.22 -0.40
CA ARG A 198 -13.77 -9.53 -0.89
C ARG A 198 -14.99 -10.39 -1.24
N ILE A 199 -14.93 -11.08 -2.36
CA ILE A 199 -15.96 -11.99 -2.83
C ILE A 199 -15.31 -13.35 -3.16
N PRO A 200 -15.58 -14.38 -2.36
CA PRO A 200 -16.29 -14.37 -1.07
C PRO A 200 -15.60 -13.52 0.00
N ALA A 201 -16.38 -13.04 1.00
CA ALA A 201 -15.92 -12.19 2.09
C ALA A 201 -15.11 -12.97 3.13
N ILE A 202 -14.01 -13.57 2.71
CA ILE A 202 -13.11 -14.38 3.54
C ILE A 202 -11.69 -13.81 3.52
N ASP A 203 -10.92 -14.08 4.56
CA ASP A 203 -9.50 -13.76 4.61
C ASP A 203 -8.67 -15.04 4.63
N THR A 204 -7.43 -14.95 4.18
CA THR A 204 -6.49 -16.06 4.25
C THR A 204 -6.33 -16.51 5.71
N PRO A 205 -6.42 -17.82 6.02
CA PRO A 205 -6.25 -18.33 7.37
C PRO A 205 -4.96 -17.85 8.03
N PHE A 206 -5.10 -17.19 9.19
CA PHE A 206 -3.96 -16.61 9.90
C PHE A 206 -3.06 -17.70 10.52
N GLY A 207 -1.76 -17.55 10.37
CA GLY A 207 -0.75 -18.44 11.00
C GLY A 207 -0.62 -19.82 10.36
N LYS A 208 -1.26 -20.07 9.19
CA LYS A 208 -1.09 -21.30 8.42
C LYS A 208 0.06 -21.16 7.43
N ALA A 209 0.80 -22.25 7.19
CA ALA A 209 1.82 -22.25 6.16
C ALA A 209 1.21 -22.10 4.76
N GLN A 210 1.90 -21.40 3.89
CA GLN A 210 1.51 -21.16 2.51
C GLN A 210 2.68 -21.55 1.60
N LYS A 211 2.39 -22.16 0.47
CA LYS A 211 3.43 -22.63 -0.46
C LYS A 211 3.48 -21.87 -1.77
N TYR A 212 2.32 -21.58 -2.33
CA TYR A 212 2.18 -20.89 -3.61
C TYR A 212 1.05 -19.86 -3.56
N ALA A 213 1.22 -18.76 -4.29
CA ALA A 213 0.18 -17.74 -4.44
C ALA A 213 0.15 -17.19 -5.87
N VAL A 214 -1.04 -16.87 -6.37
CA VAL A 214 -1.25 -16.22 -7.67
C VAL A 214 -2.19 -15.05 -7.50
N GLY A 215 -1.83 -13.89 -8.09
CA GLY A 215 -2.72 -12.76 -8.28
C GLY A 215 -2.91 -12.46 -9.76
N ILE A 216 -4.09 -12.01 -10.16
CA ILE A 216 -4.42 -11.64 -11.53
C ILE A 216 -5.08 -10.27 -11.55
N SER A 217 -4.65 -9.40 -12.48
CA SER A 217 -5.24 -8.10 -12.72
C SER A 217 -4.96 -7.60 -14.14
N TYR A 218 -4.98 -6.31 -14.37
CA TYR A 218 -4.92 -5.68 -15.68
C TYR A 218 -4.15 -4.36 -15.65
N SER A 219 -4.06 -3.68 -16.82
CA SER A 219 -3.49 -2.35 -17.01
C SER A 219 -1.95 -2.27 -16.87
N GLY A 220 -1.42 -1.06 -16.61
CA GLY A 220 0.01 -0.76 -16.68
C GLY A 220 0.83 -1.37 -15.53
N LEU A 221 2.08 -1.73 -15.86
CA LEU A 221 3.00 -2.40 -14.94
C LEU A 221 3.31 -1.61 -13.68
N ASP A 222 3.51 -0.28 -13.79
CA ASP A 222 3.85 0.57 -12.65
C ASP A 222 2.64 0.74 -11.71
N ILE A 223 1.57 1.35 -12.19
CA ILE A 223 0.44 1.76 -11.34
C ILE A 223 -0.38 0.55 -10.88
N TYR A 224 -0.84 -0.28 -11.83
CA TYR A 224 -1.68 -1.44 -11.52
C TYR A 224 -0.88 -2.63 -11.01
N GLY A 225 0.38 -2.76 -11.45
CA GLY A 225 1.31 -3.73 -10.87
C GLY A 225 1.51 -3.52 -9.38
N PHE A 226 1.60 -2.25 -8.92
CA PHE A 226 1.62 -1.96 -7.49
C PHE A 226 0.34 -2.43 -6.78
N HIS A 227 -0.84 -2.10 -7.31
CA HIS A 227 -2.11 -2.53 -6.72
C HIS A 227 -2.21 -4.05 -6.60
N LEU A 228 -1.80 -4.77 -7.65
CA LEU A 228 -1.80 -6.22 -7.69
C LEU A 228 -0.84 -6.81 -6.64
N LEU A 229 0.38 -6.28 -6.53
CA LEU A 229 1.38 -6.72 -5.57
C LEU A 229 0.98 -6.40 -4.13
N ASP A 230 0.36 -5.25 -3.86
CA ASP A 230 -0.08 -4.88 -2.52
C ASP A 230 -1.26 -5.77 -2.06
N GLY A 231 -2.18 -6.13 -2.97
CA GLY A 231 -3.22 -7.12 -2.71
C GLY A 231 -2.68 -8.53 -2.50
N LEU A 232 -1.71 -8.96 -3.31
CA LEU A 232 -1.05 -10.25 -3.16
C LEU A 232 -0.32 -10.33 -1.82
N GLN A 233 0.43 -9.28 -1.45
CA GLN A 233 1.13 -9.21 -0.18
C GLN A 233 0.17 -9.29 1.01
N ALA A 234 -1.00 -8.65 0.94
CA ALA A 234 -2.01 -8.71 1.99
C ALA A 234 -2.58 -10.12 2.25
N VAL A 235 -2.61 -10.99 1.24
CA VAL A 235 -3.05 -12.39 1.43
C VAL A 235 -1.92 -13.31 1.89
N VAL A 236 -0.66 -13.02 1.51
CA VAL A 236 0.47 -13.89 1.89
C VAL A 236 1.14 -13.48 3.22
N GLU A 237 1.02 -12.24 3.67
CA GLU A 237 1.60 -11.78 4.95
C GLU A 237 0.99 -12.45 6.17
N ARG A 238 -0.20 -13.05 6.03
CA ARG A 238 -0.92 -13.76 7.10
C ARG A 238 -0.40 -15.17 7.38
N ARG A 239 0.60 -15.63 6.62
CA ARG A 239 1.17 -16.97 6.75
C ARG A 239 1.92 -17.21 8.05
N LYS A 240 2.20 -18.46 8.36
CA LYS A 240 2.98 -18.87 9.54
C LYS A 240 4.33 -18.15 9.58
N GLY A 241 4.60 -17.47 10.69
CA GLY A 241 5.82 -16.68 10.87
C GLY A 241 5.73 -15.24 10.35
N GLY A 242 4.64 -14.84 9.70
CA GLY A 242 4.47 -13.50 9.10
C GLY A 242 5.35 -13.30 7.88
N GLU A 243 5.73 -12.06 7.61
CA GLU A 243 6.60 -11.73 6.47
C GLU A 243 8.08 -12.07 6.76
N THR A 244 8.68 -12.87 5.89
CA THR A 244 10.04 -13.38 6.01
C THR A 244 11.05 -12.74 5.07
N GLY A 245 10.58 -11.81 4.23
CA GLY A 245 11.37 -11.12 3.21
C GLY A 245 11.44 -11.86 1.89
N VAL A 246 11.74 -11.10 0.84
CA VAL A 246 11.80 -11.56 -0.54
C VAL A 246 13.24 -11.85 -0.94
N LYS A 247 13.49 -13.07 -1.41
CA LYS A 247 14.80 -13.56 -1.84
C LYS A 247 15.15 -13.07 -3.24
N SER A 248 14.20 -13.18 -4.16
CA SER A 248 14.40 -12.77 -5.55
C SER A 248 13.09 -12.35 -6.21
N VAL A 249 13.24 -11.54 -7.26
CA VAL A 249 12.14 -11.06 -8.11
C VAL A 249 12.52 -11.22 -9.57
N GLN A 250 11.53 -11.56 -10.42
CA GLN A 250 11.69 -11.64 -11.87
C GLN A 250 10.42 -11.13 -12.56
N CYS A 251 10.57 -10.54 -13.75
CA CYS A 251 9.46 -10.15 -14.61
C CYS A 251 9.58 -10.89 -15.93
N PHE A 252 8.44 -11.32 -16.50
CA PHE A 252 8.34 -11.75 -17.87
C PHE A 252 7.20 -11.02 -18.59
N GLU A 253 7.35 -10.79 -19.89
CA GLU A 253 6.32 -10.23 -20.77
C GLU A 253 6.16 -11.09 -22.02
N GLY A 254 5.03 -10.92 -22.73
CA GLY A 254 4.78 -11.59 -24.00
C GLY A 254 4.75 -13.12 -23.89
N ASP A 255 5.44 -13.77 -24.81
CA ASP A 255 5.50 -15.24 -24.88
C ASP A 255 6.16 -15.87 -23.65
N GLU A 256 7.14 -15.21 -23.04
CA GLU A 256 7.77 -15.70 -21.81
C GLU A 256 6.80 -15.72 -20.62
N CYS A 257 5.85 -14.81 -20.57
CA CYS A 257 4.78 -14.82 -19.57
C CYS A 257 3.86 -16.05 -19.76
N TRP A 258 3.48 -16.36 -21.01
CA TRP A 258 2.67 -17.55 -21.32
C TRP A 258 3.43 -18.84 -21.08
N ASN A 259 4.71 -18.90 -21.48
CA ASN A 259 5.58 -20.05 -21.25
C ASN A 259 5.70 -20.34 -19.74
N PHE A 260 5.87 -19.29 -18.91
CA PHE A 260 5.91 -19.44 -17.47
C PHE A 260 4.60 -20.01 -16.90
N LEU A 261 3.44 -19.55 -17.36
CA LEU A 261 2.14 -20.07 -16.96
C LEU A 261 1.99 -21.56 -17.35
N GLU A 262 2.36 -21.92 -18.58
CA GLU A 262 2.17 -23.26 -19.13
C GLU A 262 3.13 -24.31 -18.55
N GLN A 263 4.36 -23.91 -18.24
CA GLN A 263 5.40 -24.82 -17.75
C GLN A 263 5.36 -25.06 -16.23
N ASN A 264 4.55 -24.31 -15.49
CA ASN A 264 4.48 -24.40 -14.02
C ASN A 264 3.09 -24.87 -13.56
N GLU A 265 2.95 -26.13 -13.22
CA GLU A 265 1.71 -26.76 -12.76
C GLU A 265 1.04 -26.01 -11.60
N TRP A 266 1.82 -25.57 -10.61
CA TRP A 266 1.28 -24.82 -9.48
C TRP A 266 0.71 -23.46 -9.89
N VAL A 267 1.35 -22.80 -10.86
CA VAL A 267 0.89 -21.51 -11.40
C VAL A 267 -0.44 -21.73 -12.11
N LYS A 268 -0.51 -22.68 -13.04
CA LYS A 268 -1.70 -22.98 -13.82
C LYS A 268 -2.91 -23.27 -12.91
N ARG A 269 -2.72 -24.16 -11.92
CA ARG A 269 -3.78 -24.55 -11.00
C ARG A 269 -4.31 -23.36 -10.18
N LEU A 270 -3.43 -22.52 -9.62
CA LEU A 270 -3.84 -21.35 -8.86
C LEU A 270 -4.37 -20.22 -9.75
N PHE A 271 -3.85 -20.10 -10.97
CA PHE A 271 -4.37 -19.18 -11.97
C PHE A 271 -5.83 -19.49 -12.30
N ASP A 272 -6.14 -20.75 -12.60
CA ASP A 272 -7.51 -21.20 -12.89
C ASP A 272 -8.43 -20.93 -11.69
N GLN A 273 -7.95 -21.15 -10.47
CA GLN A 273 -8.70 -20.87 -9.25
C GLN A 273 -8.92 -19.36 -9.03
N ALA A 274 -7.91 -18.53 -9.23
CA ALA A 274 -8.02 -17.08 -9.08
C ALA A 274 -8.97 -16.49 -10.13
N ILE A 275 -8.78 -16.82 -11.41
CA ILE A 275 -9.56 -16.24 -12.49
C ILE A 275 -11.03 -16.67 -12.47
N SER A 276 -11.37 -17.78 -11.80
CA SER A 276 -12.75 -18.22 -11.63
C SER A 276 -13.61 -17.25 -10.79
N HIS A 277 -12.97 -16.38 -10.01
CA HIS A 277 -13.64 -15.32 -9.22
C HIS A 277 -13.77 -13.99 -9.97
N SER A 278 -13.16 -13.86 -11.16
CA SER A 278 -13.29 -12.61 -11.92
C SER A 278 -14.73 -12.41 -12.38
N GLU A 279 -15.27 -11.22 -12.08
CA GLU A 279 -16.58 -10.76 -12.55
C GLU A 279 -16.51 -10.12 -13.94
N THR A 280 -15.28 -9.85 -14.42
CA THR A 280 -15.03 -9.10 -15.66
C THR A 280 -14.30 -9.93 -16.71
N ARG A 281 -14.18 -11.24 -16.51
CA ARG A 281 -13.46 -12.13 -17.41
C ARG A 281 -14.13 -12.19 -18.79
N GLU A 282 -13.37 -11.82 -19.81
CA GLU A 282 -13.77 -11.96 -21.21
C GLU A 282 -13.73 -13.44 -21.66
N VAL A 283 -14.66 -13.78 -22.57
CA VAL A 283 -14.76 -15.11 -23.15
C VAL A 283 -13.95 -15.18 -24.45
N GLY A 284 -13.05 -16.14 -24.56
CA GLY A 284 -12.24 -16.32 -25.77
C GLY A 284 -10.86 -16.91 -25.49
N ASN A 285 -10.02 -16.94 -26.52
CA ASN A 285 -8.64 -17.36 -26.40
C ASN A 285 -7.83 -16.27 -25.68
N MET A 286 -7.28 -16.59 -24.50
CA MET A 286 -6.51 -15.66 -23.69
C MET A 286 -5.34 -15.03 -24.45
N LYS A 287 -4.61 -15.79 -25.27
CA LYS A 287 -3.45 -15.29 -26.04
C LYS A 287 -3.87 -14.32 -27.15
N GLU A 288 -5.11 -14.41 -27.62
CA GLU A 288 -5.66 -13.46 -28.59
C GLU A 288 -6.19 -12.19 -27.93
N LEU A 289 -6.82 -12.31 -26.75
CA LEU A 289 -7.39 -11.19 -25.99
C LEU A 289 -6.29 -10.32 -25.37
N VAL A 290 -5.25 -10.92 -24.80
CA VAL A 290 -4.19 -10.22 -24.09
C VAL A 290 -2.99 -9.96 -25.00
N LYS A 291 -2.83 -8.72 -25.44
CA LYS A 291 -1.75 -8.34 -26.37
C LYS A 291 -0.39 -8.16 -25.69
N LYS A 292 -0.38 -7.81 -24.42
CA LYS A 292 0.84 -7.57 -23.64
C LYS A 292 0.71 -8.23 -22.25
N PRO A 293 0.75 -9.57 -22.18
CA PRO A 293 0.73 -10.26 -20.90
C PRO A 293 2.03 -9.99 -20.15
N SER A 294 1.94 -9.84 -18.84
CA SER A 294 3.11 -9.68 -17.98
C SER A 294 2.91 -10.44 -16.68
N VAL A 295 3.99 -10.94 -16.10
CA VAL A 295 3.99 -11.61 -14.80
C VAL A 295 5.18 -11.17 -13.96
N PHE A 296 4.93 -10.81 -12.69
CA PHE A 296 5.96 -10.66 -11.67
C PHE A 296 6.05 -11.96 -10.87
N ILE A 297 7.24 -12.49 -10.71
CA ILE A 297 7.54 -13.72 -9.97
C ILE A 297 8.30 -13.31 -8.71
N VAL A 298 7.86 -13.78 -7.55
CA VAL A 298 8.42 -13.42 -6.25
C VAL A 298 8.75 -14.70 -5.49
N ASP A 299 10.02 -14.89 -5.14
CA ASP A 299 10.46 -15.97 -4.26
C ASP A 299 10.73 -15.41 -2.86
N TYR A 300 10.06 -15.92 -1.84
CA TYR A 300 10.24 -15.52 -0.45
C TYR A 300 11.28 -16.40 0.27
N ASN A 301 11.83 -15.90 1.38
CA ASN A 301 12.87 -16.61 2.12
C ASN A 301 12.41 -17.93 2.76
N ASP A 302 11.14 -18.04 3.10
CA ASP A 302 10.54 -19.25 3.70
C ASP A 302 10.10 -20.31 2.68
N GLY A 303 10.38 -20.05 1.40
CA GLY A 303 10.06 -20.98 0.31
C GLY A 303 8.70 -20.75 -0.36
N LEU A 304 7.89 -19.80 0.14
CA LEU A 304 6.70 -19.36 -0.60
C LEU A 304 7.13 -18.79 -1.96
N LYS A 305 6.39 -19.16 -3.02
CA LYS A 305 6.52 -18.57 -4.35
C LYS A 305 5.22 -17.93 -4.77
N ALA A 306 5.31 -16.74 -5.36
CA ALA A 306 4.14 -16.03 -5.84
C ALA A 306 4.30 -15.58 -7.30
N ALA A 307 3.18 -15.49 -8.02
CA ALA A 307 3.12 -14.96 -9.38
C ALA A 307 1.96 -13.97 -9.51
N ALA A 308 2.24 -12.79 -10.04
CA ALA A 308 1.28 -11.69 -10.20
C ALA A 308 1.14 -11.35 -11.69
N PHE A 309 -0.01 -11.68 -12.29
CA PHE A 309 -0.27 -11.53 -13.72
C PHE A 309 -1.03 -10.25 -14.04
N LEU A 310 -0.58 -9.50 -15.04
CA LEU A 310 -1.27 -8.36 -15.63
C LEU A 310 -1.76 -8.74 -17.05
N LEU A 311 -3.07 -8.88 -17.21
CA LEU A 311 -3.72 -9.49 -18.38
C LEU A 311 -4.82 -8.56 -18.96
N THR A 312 -4.40 -7.38 -19.40
CA THR A 312 -5.29 -6.39 -20.04
C THR A 312 -5.95 -6.97 -21.29
N GLY A 313 -7.27 -6.88 -21.35
CA GLY A 313 -8.09 -7.49 -22.40
C GLY A 313 -8.77 -8.78 -21.97
N LEU A 314 -8.32 -9.41 -20.88
CA LEU A 314 -8.95 -10.60 -20.31
C LEU A 314 -9.80 -10.30 -19.08
N VAL A 315 -9.29 -9.44 -18.18
CA VAL A 315 -9.96 -9.05 -16.94
C VAL A 315 -9.84 -7.54 -16.69
N GLN A 316 -10.70 -6.99 -15.80
CA GLN A 316 -10.65 -5.61 -15.30
C GLN A 316 -10.86 -5.57 -13.78
N ASP A 317 -10.42 -6.59 -13.06
CA ASP A 317 -10.56 -6.75 -11.61
C ASP A 317 -9.29 -7.35 -10.98
N PHE A 318 -9.34 -7.67 -9.69
CA PHE A 318 -8.21 -8.18 -8.91
C PHE A 318 -8.61 -9.47 -8.22
N THR A 319 -8.06 -10.60 -8.66
CA THR A 319 -8.35 -11.91 -8.09
C THR A 319 -7.09 -12.58 -7.57
N TYR A 320 -7.23 -13.37 -6.51
CA TYR A 320 -6.11 -14.01 -5.82
C TYR A 320 -6.45 -15.44 -5.45
N ALA A 321 -5.46 -16.32 -5.52
CA ALA A 321 -5.52 -17.68 -5.00
C ALA A 321 -4.24 -18.04 -4.27
N VAL A 322 -4.35 -18.77 -3.15
CA VAL A 322 -3.20 -19.16 -2.30
C VAL A 322 -3.37 -20.59 -1.83
N ASP A 323 -2.32 -21.38 -1.93
CA ASP A 323 -2.25 -22.71 -1.30
C ASP A 323 -1.99 -22.55 0.21
N VAL A 324 -2.91 -23.04 1.01
CA VAL A 324 -2.83 -23.04 2.46
C VAL A 324 -2.68 -24.46 2.98
N GLU A 325 -1.69 -24.71 3.81
CA GLU A 325 -1.44 -26.02 4.38
C GLU A 325 -2.62 -26.56 5.18
N GLY A 326 -3.02 -27.78 4.92
CA GLY A 326 -4.16 -28.45 5.57
C GLY A 326 -5.53 -28.15 4.93
N GLU A 327 -5.58 -27.25 3.95
CA GLU A 327 -6.83 -26.97 3.22
C GLU A 327 -6.92 -27.86 1.96
N GLN A 328 -8.10 -28.41 1.69
CA GLN A 328 -8.33 -29.26 0.50
C GLN A 328 -8.37 -28.47 -0.79
N LYS A 329 -8.77 -27.19 -0.72
CA LYS A 329 -8.86 -26.28 -1.86
C LYS A 329 -8.05 -25.02 -1.56
N PRO A 330 -7.45 -24.39 -2.56
CA PRO A 330 -6.82 -23.10 -2.38
C PRO A 330 -7.80 -22.07 -1.82
N PHE A 331 -7.34 -21.23 -0.93
CA PHE A 331 -8.04 -19.97 -0.63
C PHE A 331 -8.10 -19.15 -1.92
N SER A 332 -9.24 -18.55 -2.23
CA SER A 332 -9.35 -17.64 -3.37
C SER A 332 -10.45 -16.61 -3.19
N THR A 333 -10.22 -15.41 -3.71
CA THR A 333 -11.15 -14.28 -3.59
C THR A 333 -10.93 -13.23 -4.68
N LEU A 334 -11.98 -12.50 -4.99
CA LEU A 334 -11.96 -11.23 -5.72
C LEU A 334 -11.85 -10.09 -4.70
N MET A 335 -10.92 -9.15 -4.89
CA MET A 335 -10.90 -7.86 -4.21
C MET A 335 -11.53 -6.81 -5.13
N LYS A 336 -12.74 -6.37 -4.77
CA LYS A 336 -13.63 -5.67 -5.69
C LYS A 336 -13.29 -4.19 -5.87
N LEU A 337 -13.13 -3.77 -7.12
CA LEU A 337 -13.14 -2.38 -7.55
C LEU A 337 -14.58 -1.94 -7.81
N GLN A 338 -15.15 -1.15 -6.92
CA GLN A 338 -16.50 -0.63 -7.13
C GLN A 338 -16.46 0.67 -7.95
N GLY A 339 -17.40 0.82 -8.87
CA GLY A 339 -17.63 2.05 -9.61
C GLY A 339 -18.01 3.24 -8.72
N LYS A 340 -18.36 4.37 -9.33
CA LYS A 340 -18.77 5.57 -8.59
C LYS A 340 -19.89 5.25 -7.58
N PRO A 341 -19.82 5.81 -6.37
CA PRO A 341 -18.89 6.81 -5.85
C PRO A 341 -17.54 6.25 -5.33
N HIS A 342 -17.02 5.17 -5.91
CA HIS A 342 -15.72 4.56 -5.57
C HIS A 342 -15.66 4.11 -4.10
N TYR A 343 -16.54 3.19 -3.69
CA TYR A 343 -16.65 2.71 -2.31
C TYR A 343 -15.37 2.06 -1.76
N HIS A 344 -14.53 1.47 -2.61
CA HIS A 344 -13.22 0.96 -2.22
C HIS A 344 -12.31 2.05 -1.63
N PHE A 345 -12.43 3.31 -2.08
CA PHE A 345 -11.77 4.43 -1.42
C PHE A 345 -12.43 4.80 -0.09
N GLY A 346 -13.73 4.57 0.06
CA GLY A 346 -14.39 4.67 1.36
C GLY A 346 -13.81 3.68 2.38
N CYS A 347 -13.52 2.45 1.96
CA CYS A 347 -12.84 1.45 2.80
C CYS A 347 -11.42 1.91 3.20
N LEU A 348 -10.68 2.52 2.27
CA LEU A 348 -9.38 3.10 2.57
C LEU A 348 -9.47 4.26 3.57
N VAL A 349 -10.41 5.20 3.36
CA VAL A 349 -10.62 6.34 4.27
C VAL A 349 -11.00 5.86 5.67
N LYS A 350 -11.79 4.80 5.82
CA LYS A 350 -12.07 4.21 7.13
C LYS A 350 -10.82 3.68 7.84
N ASN A 351 -9.90 3.04 7.11
CA ASN A 351 -8.61 2.61 7.67
C ASN A 351 -7.72 3.81 8.04
N ILE A 352 -7.75 4.87 7.26
CA ILE A 352 -7.05 6.13 7.57
C ILE A 352 -7.62 6.74 8.87
N GLU A 353 -8.94 6.82 9.00
CA GLU A 353 -9.62 7.31 10.20
C GLU A 353 -9.27 6.49 11.45
N ILE A 354 -9.22 5.15 11.34
CA ILE A 354 -8.74 4.30 12.44
C ILE A 354 -7.37 4.76 12.92
N MET A 355 -6.42 5.00 12.01
CA MET A 355 -5.09 5.47 12.39
C MET A 355 -5.11 6.88 12.97
N PHE A 356 -5.85 7.81 12.36
CA PHE A 356 -5.87 9.20 12.81
C PHE A 356 -6.51 9.36 14.20
N ILE A 357 -7.53 8.57 14.49
CA ILE A 357 -8.25 8.61 15.78
C ILE A 357 -7.49 7.82 16.85
N SER A 358 -7.06 6.58 16.55
CA SER A 358 -6.44 5.70 17.53
C SER A 358 -4.93 5.91 17.72
N GLY A 359 -4.26 6.57 16.76
CA GLY A 359 -2.79 6.67 16.71
C GLY A 359 -2.09 5.36 16.38
N LYS A 360 -2.82 4.38 15.82
CA LYS A 360 -2.27 3.07 15.43
C LYS A 360 -2.70 2.73 14.01
N ALA A 361 -1.72 2.44 13.15
CA ALA A 361 -2.02 1.95 11.81
C ALA A 361 -2.72 0.57 11.88
N PRO A 362 -3.80 0.32 11.14
CA PRO A 362 -4.52 -0.95 11.16
C PRO A 362 -3.71 -2.10 10.54
N TYR A 363 -2.73 -1.79 9.71
CA TYR A 363 -1.78 -2.76 9.16
C TYR A 363 -0.38 -2.13 9.02
N PRO A 364 0.68 -2.96 9.01
CA PRO A 364 2.06 -2.47 8.95
C PRO A 364 2.36 -1.75 7.63
N VAL A 365 2.96 -0.57 7.70
CA VAL A 365 3.44 0.17 6.52
C VAL A 365 4.54 -0.58 5.77
N GLU A 366 5.21 -1.52 6.42
CA GLU A 366 6.21 -2.42 5.84
C GLU A 366 5.63 -3.27 4.71
N ARG A 367 4.33 -3.58 4.71
CA ARG A 367 3.67 -4.23 3.57
C ARG A 367 3.82 -3.38 2.32
N THR A 368 3.43 -2.12 2.39
CA THR A 368 3.51 -1.18 1.27
C THR A 368 4.97 -0.90 0.86
N MET A 369 5.88 -0.83 1.83
CA MET A 369 7.31 -0.72 1.57
C MET A 369 7.82 -1.92 0.77
N LEU A 370 7.46 -3.14 1.17
CA LEU A 370 7.87 -4.37 0.48
C LEU A 370 7.27 -4.44 -0.93
N SER A 371 5.96 -4.16 -1.08
CA SER A 371 5.28 -4.12 -2.39
C SER A 371 5.91 -3.07 -3.33
N SER A 372 6.29 -1.88 -2.81
CA SER A 372 7.03 -0.87 -3.57
C SER A 372 8.39 -1.38 -4.03
N GLY A 373 9.11 -2.09 -3.16
CA GLY A 373 10.40 -2.69 -3.50
C GLY A 373 10.30 -3.83 -4.51
N ILE A 374 9.32 -4.72 -4.35
CA ILE A 374 9.07 -5.81 -5.32
C ILE A 374 8.82 -5.22 -6.71
N LEU A 375 7.98 -4.18 -6.80
CA LEU A 375 7.69 -3.51 -8.07
C LEU A 375 8.96 -2.90 -8.69
N ASP A 376 9.75 -2.16 -7.92
CA ASP A 376 10.99 -1.51 -8.40
C ASP A 376 11.97 -2.53 -8.97
N PHE A 377 12.20 -3.65 -8.27
CA PHE A 377 13.07 -4.73 -8.73
C PHE A 377 12.46 -5.56 -9.87
N ALA A 378 11.13 -5.73 -9.93
CA ALA A 378 10.47 -6.40 -11.05
C ALA A 378 10.60 -5.61 -12.36
N LEU A 379 10.44 -4.29 -12.29
CA LEU A 379 10.65 -3.41 -13.43
C LEU A 379 12.13 -3.31 -13.82
N GLU A 380 13.05 -3.43 -12.88
CA GLU A 380 14.49 -3.59 -13.17
C GLU A 380 14.78 -4.91 -13.89
N SER A 381 14.20 -6.03 -13.43
CA SER A 381 14.29 -7.31 -14.13
C SER A 381 13.84 -7.19 -15.59
N ARG A 382 12.73 -6.50 -15.84
CA ARG A 382 12.18 -6.24 -17.17
C ARG A 382 13.20 -5.56 -18.08
N ILE A 383 13.80 -4.44 -17.67
CA ILE A 383 14.75 -3.69 -18.50
C ILE A 383 16.10 -4.41 -18.66
N LEU A 384 16.44 -5.35 -17.78
CA LEU A 384 17.62 -6.20 -17.85
C LEU A 384 17.38 -7.51 -18.65
N GLY A 385 16.37 -7.54 -19.52
CA GLY A 385 16.05 -8.70 -20.35
C GLY A 385 15.52 -9.89 -19.54
N TYR A 386 14.63 -9.62 -18.59
CA TYR A 386 13.96 -10.61 -17.74
C TYR A 386 14.92 -11.37 -16.79
N LYS A 387 16.04 -10.77 -16.46
CA LYS A 387 17.00 -11.35 -15.52
C LYS A 387 16.37 -11.50 -14.14
N LYS A 388 16.50 -12.67 -13.52
CA LYS A 388 16.17 -12.87 -12.12
C LYS A 388 17.10 -12.04 -11.24
N ILE A 389 16.53 -11.22 -10.34
CA ILE A 389 17.25 -10.33 -9.44
C ILE A 389 17.19 -10.86 -8.02
N GLU A 390 18.37 -11.15 -7.44
CA GLU A 390 18.49 -11.46 -6.02
C GLU A 390 18.36 -10.17 -5.20
N THR A 391 17.37 -10.11 -4.32
CA THR A 391 16.99 -8.90 -3.59
C THR A 391 17.48 -8.93 -2.15
N THR A 392 18.81 -8.78 -1.94
CA THR A 392 19.43 -8.85 -0.62
C THR A 392 18.86 -7.88 0.41
N GLU A 393 18.34 -6.74 -0.04
CA GLU A 393 17.71 -5.74 0.82
C GLU A 393 16.28 -6.14 1.20
N LEU A 394 15.45 -6.59 0.24
CA LEU A 394 14.10 -7.07 0.51
C LEU A 394 14.10 -8.36 1.35
N ALA A 395 15.16 -9.17 1.21
CA ALA A 395 15.35 -10.37 2.00
C ALA A 395 15.49 -10.12 3.51
N ARG A 396 15.70 -8.86 3.91
CA ARG A 396 15.81 -8.46 5.34
C ARG A 396 14.52 -7.90 5.92
N VAL A 397 13.52 -7.65 5.10
CA VAL A 397 12.24 -7.10 5.56
C VAL A 397 11.49 -8.14 6.37
N ARG A 398 11.11 -7.77 7.59
CA ARG A 398 10.35 -8.61 8.53
C ARG A 398 9.26 -7.79 9.17
N TYR A 399 8.05 -8.32 9.18
CA TYR A 399 6.93 -7.76 9.93
C TYR A 399 5.85 -8.82 10.18
N GLN A 400 4.91 -8.51 11.03
CA GLN A 400 3.72 -9.31 11.28
C GLN A 400 2.48 -8.44 11.16
N CYS A 401 1.46 -8.94 10.48
CA CYS A 401 0.14 -8.33 10.51
C CYS A 401 -0.66 -8.83 11.71
N ALA A 402 -1.70 -8.10 12.07
CA ALA A 402 -2.65 -8.57 13.09
C ALA A 402 -3.50 -9.74 12.58
N PRO A 403 -4.01 -10.61 13.48
CA PRO A 403 -4.94 -11.67 13.11
C PRO A 403 -6.26 -11.13 12.54
N GLU A 404 -6.67 -9.95 13.00
CA GLU A 404 -7.90 -9.29 12.59
C GLU A 404 -7.80 -8.82 11.13
N SER A 405 -8.89 -9.01 10.39
CA SER A 405 -9.00 -8.51 9.03
C SER A 405 -9.34 -7.02 9.01
N TYR A 406 -8.71 -6.27 8.13
CA TYR A 406 -8.90 -4.83 7.96
C TYR A 406 -9.65 -4.45 6.66
N PHE A 407 -10.16 -5.44 5.93
CA PHE A 407 -11.10 -5.18 4.84
C PHE A 407 -12.54 -5.09 5.35
N PHE A 408 -13.37 -4.33 4.68
CA PHE A 408 -14.73 -4.04 5.12
C PHE A 408 -15.75 -4.90 4.38
N SER A 409 -16.19 -6.00 4.98
CA SER A 409 -17.27 -6.84 4.46
C SER A 409 -18.58 -6.72 5.25
N LYS A 410 -18.52 -6.28 6.52
CA LYS A 410 -19.72 -6.13 7.37
C LYS A 410 -20.32 -4.74 7.21
N GLY A 411 -21.64 -4.69 7.08
CA GLY A 411 -22.42 -3.46 6.99
C GLY A 411 -22.48 -2.82 5.60
N TRP A 412 -22.04 -3.54 4.55
CA TRP A 412 -22.11 -3.06 3.17
C TRP A 412 -22.54 -4.20 2.25
N ASP A 413 -23.42 -3.97 1.29
CA ASP A 413 -23.78 -4.97 0.29
C ASP A 413 -22.70 -5.09 -0.82
N SER A 414 -22.90 -6.05 -1.73
CA SER A 414 -21.97 -6.27 -2.86
C SER A 414 -21.87 -5.08 -3.83
N ASN A 415 -22.78 -4.11 -3.73
CA ASN A 415 -22.79 -2.90 -4.54
C ASN A 415 -22.21 -1.69 -3.79
N GLY A 416 -21.68 -1.92 -2.56
CA GLY A 416 -21.12 -0.87 -1.73
C GLY A 416 -22.18 0.00 -1.04
N LYS A 417 -23.41 -0.46 -0.95
CA LYS A 417 -24.45 0.19 -0.18
C LYS A 417 -24.37 -0.28 1.28
N ARG A 418 -24.49 0.64 2.21
CA ARG A 418 -24.54 0.34 3.64
C ARG A 418 -25.81 -0.45 3.98
N LEU A 419 -25.68 -1.50 4.79
CA LEU A 419 -26.74 -2.44 5.16
C LEU A 419 -27.36 -2.11 6.53
N ASP A 420 -27.37 -0.88 6.96
CA ASP A 420 -28.01 -0.47 8.23
C ASP A 420 -29.48 -0.16 8.01
#